data_c1399170d85b3b69a5f1dd0bfe70d02e
#
_entry.id   c1399170d85b3b69a5f1dd0bfe70d02e
#
_cell.length_a   1.000
_cell.length_b   1.000
_cell.length_c   1.000
_cell.angle_alpha   90.00
_cell.angle_beta   90.00
_cell.angle_gamma   90.00
#
_symmetry.space_group_name_H-M   'P 1'
#
loop_
_entity.id
_entity.type
_entity.pdbx_description
1 polymer ?
#
loop_
_entity_poly.entity_id
_entity_poly.type
_entity_poly.pdbx_seq_one_letter_code
_entity_poly.pdbx_strand_id
1 'polypeptide(L)' 'MNKHRYITRYNGRKGTRNTFCGWRLCITRQKESFVRYFTDREYGGVEDSLAAALSMRDGMLASMEQGTPFAEVAARHRK' A
#
# COMPACT_ATOMS: atom_id res chain seq x y z
N MET A 1 -5.86 10.89 14.10
CA MET A 1 -5.64 9.46 14.15
C MET A 1 -5.79 8.85 12.77
N ASN A 2 -4.82 8.08 12.35
CA ASN A 2 -4.81 7.53 11.00
C ASN A 2 -5.59 6.20 10.95
N LYS A 3 -6.72 6.21 10.28
CA LYS A 3 -7.55 4.99 10.12
C LYS A 3 -6.89 3.98 9.18
N HIS A 4 -6.00 4.44 8.33
CA HIS A 4 -5.37 3.58 7.33
C HIS A 4 -3.88 3.55 7.57
N ARG A 5 -3.50 2.88 8.66
CA ARG A 5 -2.10 2.77 9.03
C ARG A 5 -1.27 2.20 7.87
N TYR A 6 -0.13 2.83 7.62
CA TYR A 6 0.78 2.49 6.52
C TYR A 6 0.25 2.85 5.13
N ILE A 7 -0.93 3.46 5.03
CA ILE A 7 -1.54 3.79 3.75
C ILE A 7 -1.79 5.29 3.67
N THR A 8 -1.33 5.91 2.57
CA THR A 8 -1.46 7.34 2.35
C THR A 8 -2.26 7.60 1.09
N ARG A 9 -3.20 8.54 1.15
CA ARG A 9 -4.00 8.92 0.00
C ARG A 9 -3.27 9.94 -0.85
N TYR A 10 -3.27 9.74 -2.15
CA TYR A 10 -2.75 10.67 -3.12
C TYR A 10 -3.86 11.10 -4.07
N ASN A 11 -4.10 12.40 -4.16
CA ASN A 11 -5.06 12.97 -5.09
C ASN A 11 -4.29 13.81 -6.09
N GLY A 12 -4.19 13.33 -7.31
CA GLY A 12 -3.54 14.08 -8.37
C GLY A 12 -4.25 15.40 -8.61
N ARG A 13 -3.49 16.43 -8.92
CA ARG A 13 -4.05 17.76 -9.21
C ARG A 13 -3.98 18.04 -10.69
N LYS A 14 -5.09 18.58 -11.21
CA LYS A 14 -5.13 19.00 -12.59
C LYS A 14 -4.11 20.13 -12.82
N GLY A 15 -3.34 20.01 -13.88
CA GLY A 15 -2.34 21.00 -14.20
C GLY A 15 -0.98 20.83 -13.57
N THR A 16 -0.80 19.78 -12.78
CA THR A 16 0.50 19.45 -12.18
C THR A 16 1.06 18.18 -12.82
N ARG A 17 2.35 17.95 -12.62
CA ARG A 17 2.98 16.73 -13.14
C ARG A 17 2.47 15.48 -12.43
N ASN A 18 2.08 15.63 -11.17
CA ASN A 18 1.60 14.51 -10.40
C ASN A 18 0.10 14.36 -10.58
N THR A 19 -0.30 13.51 -11.50
CA THR A 19 -1.71 13.21 -11.75
C THR A 19 -2.12 11.89 -11.14
N PHE A 20 -1.25 11.29 -10.31
CA PHE A 20 -1.56 10.02 -9.68
C PHE A 20 -2.70 10.16 -8.66
N CYS A 21 -3.72 9.34 -8.83
CA CYS A 21 -4.81 9.25 -7.88
C CYS A 21 -4.86 7.82 -7.36
N GLY A 22 -4.69 7.65 -6.05
CA GLY A 22 -4.70 6.33 -5.48
C GLY A 22 -4.16 6.31 -4.07
N TRP A 23 -3.71 5.14 -3.65
CA TRP A 23 -3.20 4.92 -2.31
C TRP A 23 -1.80 4.36 -2.36
N ARG A 24 -0.97 4.76 -1.42
CA ARG A 24 0.37 4.20 -1.27
C ARG A 24 0.44 3.40 0.01
N LEU A 25 0.77 2.14 -0.11
CA LEU A 25 1.06 1.28 1.03
C LEU A 25 2.56 1.29 1.24
N CYS A 26 2.99 1.67 2.44
CA CYS A 26 4.41 1.71 2.77
C CYS A 26 4.60 1.12 4.16
N ILE A 27 5.33 0.01 4.23
CA ILE A 27 5.66 -0.66 5.49
C ILE A 27 7.16 -0.73 5.61
N THR A 28 7.70 -0.22 6.72
CA THR A 28 9.14 -0.23 6.98
C THR A 28 9.43 -1.07 8.20
N ARG A 29 10.36 -2.01 8.07
CA ARG A 29 10.81 -2.88 9.17
C ARG A 29 12.28 -3.19 8.97
N GLN A 30 13.04 -3.16 10.06
CA GLN A 30 14.46 -3.60 10.04
C GLN A 30 15.26 -2.93 8.93
N LYS A 31 15.08 -1.62 8.76
CA LYS A 31 15.78 -0.80 7.73
C LYS A 31 15.39 -1.14 6.30
N GLU A 32 14.36 -1.95 6.11
CA GLU A 32 13.82 -2.23 4.78
C GLU A 32 12.44 -1.62 4.64
N SER A 33 12.09 -1.25 3.41
CA SER A 33 10.80 -0.67 3.12
C SER A 33 10.13 -1.42 1.97
N PHE A 34 8.82 -1.65 2.12
CA PHE A 34 8.00 -2.16 1.06
C PHE A 34 7.02 -1.05 0.66
N VAL A 35 7.02 -0.68 -0.61
CA VAL A 35 6.13 0.36 -1.11
C VAL A 35 5.38 -0.17 -2.31
N ARG A 36 4.06 0.04 -2.32
CA ARG A 36 3.23 -0.34 -3.46
C ARG A 36 2.12 0.67 -3.63
N TYR A 37 1.83 0.99 -4.88
CA TYR A 37 0.79 1.95 -5.23
C TYR A 37 -0.44 1.23 -5.76
N PHE A 38 -1.61 1.73 -5.34
CA PHE A 38 -2.90 1.19 -5.77
C PHE A 38 -3.67 2.33 -6.40
N THR A 39 -3.72 2.34 -7.74
CA THR A 39 -4.35 3.45 -8.45
C THR A 39 -5.86 3.25 -8.53
N ASP A 40 -6.60 4.36 -8.45
CA ASP A 40 -8.05 4.31 -8.60
C ASP A 40 -8.44 3.74 -9.96
N ARG A 41 -7.66 4.10 -10.97
CA ARG A 41 -7.93 3.66 -12.34
C ARG A 41 -7.78 2.14 -12.48
N GLU A 42 -6.76 1.58 -11.85
CA GLU A 42 -6.47 0.14 -11.94
C GLU A 42 -7.52 -0.69 -11.22
N TYR A 43 -8.04 -0.17 -10.12
CA TYR A 43 -8.95 -0.95 -9.26
C TYR A 43 -10.40 -0.51 -9.37
N GLY A 44 -10.70 0.49 -10.17
CA GLY A 44 -12.07 0.86 -10.46
C GLY A 44 -12.66 1.94 -9.57
N GLY A 45 -11.84 2.62 -8.77
CA GLY A 45 -12.31 3.73 -7.96
C GLY A 45 -11.60 3.86 -6.64
N VAL A 46 -11.91 4.92 -5.91
CA VAL A 46 -11.27 5.24 -4.64
C VAL A 46 -11.47 4.13 -3.61
N GLU A 47 -12.69 3.65 -3.48
CA GLU A 47 -13.00 2.64 -2.48
C GLU A 47 -12.41 1.29 -2.83
N ASP A 48 -12.42 0.94 -4.11
CA ASP A 48 -11.88 -0.34 -4.56
C ASP A 48 -10.36 -0.37 -4.43
N SER A 49 -9.70 0.73 -4.77
CA SER A 49 -8.25 0.81 -4.62
C SER A 49 -7.85 0.77 -3.14
N LEU A 50 -8.64 1.43 -2.28
CA LEU A 50 -8.38 1.37 -0.84
C LEU A 50 -8.56 -0.05 -0.30
N ALA A 51 -9.62 -0.73 -0.73
CA ALA A 51 -9.86 -2.10 -0.29
C ALA A 51 -8.70 -3.02 -0.67
N ALA A 52 -8.15 -2.84 -1.87
CA ALA A 52 -7.00 -3.62 -2.31
C ALA A 52 -5.77 -3.34 -1.43
N ALA A 53 -5.53 -2.06 -1.12
CA ALA A 53 -4.40 -1.68 -0.27
C ALA A 53 -4.55 -2.24 1.14
N LEU A 54 -5.75 -2.16 1.70
CA LEU A 54 -6.02 -2.67 3.04
C LEU A 54 -5.85 -4.19 3.10
N SER A 55 -6.33 -4.88 2.07
CA SER A 55 -6.20 -6.34 2.00
C SER A 55 -4.74 -6.75 1.97
N MET A 56 -3.92 -6.10 1.16
CA MET A 56 -2.49 -6.41 1.11
C MET A 56 -1.80 -6.09 2.42
N ARG A 57 -2.10 -4.93 3.03
CA ARG A 57 -1.54 -4.56 4.31
C ARG A 57 -1.84 -5.62 5.37
N ASP A 58 -3.11 -6.00 5.47
CA ASP A 58 -3.54 -6.95 6.48
C ASP A 58 -2.90 -8.31 6.27
N GLY A 59 -2.78 -8.75 5.02
CA GLY A 59 -2.11 -10.02 4.72
C GLY A 59 -0.64 -9.99 5.08
N MET A 60 0.05 -8.91 4.79
CA MET A 60 1.47 -8.77 5.13
C MET A 60 1.68 -8.75 6.64
N LEU A 61 0.87 -7.97 7.36
CA LEU A 61 0.98 -7.87 8.81
C LEU A 61 0.68 -9.21 9.48
N ALA A 62 -0.32 -9.93 8.98
CA ALA A 62 -0.64 -11.25 9.52
C ALA A 62 0.51 -12.23 9.33
N SER A 63 1.15 -12.21 8.16
CA SER A 63 2.30 -13.09 7.92
C SER A 63 3.45 -12.77 8.85
N MET A 64 3.73 -11.49 9.10
CA MET A 64 4.78 -11.09 10.02
C MET A 64 4.46 -11.50 11.46
N GLU A 65 3.20 -11.41 11.83
CA GLU A 65 2.74 -11.80 13.15
C GLU A 65 2.91 -13.30 13.38
N GLN A 66 2.81 -14.09 12.32
CA GLN A 66 3.05 -15.53 12.38
C GLN A 66 4.53 -15.90 12.40
N GLY A 67 5.40 -14.90 12.35
CA GLY A 67 6.83 -15.13 12.43
C GLY A 67 7.58 -15.07 11.10
N THR A 68 6.91 -14.78 10.01
CA THR A 68 7.58 -14.66 8.71
C THR A 68 8.42 -13.39 8.66
N PRO A 69 9.71 -13.48 8.29
CA PRO A 69 10.55 -12.27 8.19
C PRO A 69 9.99 -11.27 7.21
N PHE A 70 10.15 -9.99 7.53
CA PHE A 70 9.65 -8.93 6.67
C PHE A 70 10.21 -9.03 5.24
N ALA A 71 11.49 -9.32 5.11
CA ALA A 71 12.11 -9.43 3.78
C ALA A 71 11.40 -10.47 2.93
N GLU A 72 11.01 -11.60 3.50
CA GLU A 72 10.30 -12.64 2.79
C GLU A 72 8.89 -12.21 2.43
N VAL A 73 8.20 -11.57 3.36
CA VAL A 73 6.85 -11.06 3.11
C VAL A 73 6.87 -10.05 1.98
N ALA A 74 7.80 -9.10 2.03
CA ALA A 74 7.93 -8.08 1.00
C ALA A 74 8.24 -8.69 -0.36
N ALA A 75 9.11 -9.68 -0.40
CA ALA A 75 9.48 -10.35 -1.65
C ALA A 75 8.28 -11.03 -2.31
N ARG A 76 7.39 -11.61 -1.51
CA ARG A 76 6.19 -12.27 -2.04
C ARG A 76 5.24 -11.30 -2.75
N HIS A 77 5.25 -10.04 -2.32
CA HIS A 77 4.32 -9.03 -2.84
C HIS A 77 4.95 -8.07 -3.84
N ARG A 78 6.26 -8.19 -4.07
CA ARG A 78 6.92 -7.41 -5.10
C ARG A 78 6.77 -8.10 -6.44
N LYS A 79 6.61 -7.26 -7.45
CA LYS A 79 6.59 -7.78 -8.82
C LYS A 79 7.98 -7.71 -9.42
#